data_adc967626a69f1ac4c2c7e5258c97d62
#
_entry.id   adc967626a69f1ac4c2c7e5258c97d62
#
_cell.length_a   1.000
_cell.length_b   1.000
_cell.length_c   1.000
_cell.angle_alpha   90.00
_cell.angle_beta   90.00
_cell.angle_gamma   90.00
#
_symmetry.space_group_name_H-M   'P 1'
#
loop_
_entity.id
_entity.type
_entity.pdbx_description
1 polymer ?
#
loop_
_entity_poly.entity_id
_entity_poly.type
_entity_poly.pdbx_seq_one_letter_code
_entity_poly.pdbx_strand_id
1 'polypeptide(L)'
;MNFIFEIFAVEVFGGIGIGLLIGYIGYFLMKSIDHYQTEILITLAVVTGGYTIAAHFHASGPLAMVVAGLIIGNKGKEFAMSDTTAEYIDKFWELIDEICNTILFVLMGLEIFLVPYDTNYILIGSMLIIVALIGRYISLLPAFFLFNRHETRKKLNLAVLTWGGLRGGISIALALSLTNKIEGSSLFIVSTYCIVLFSILVQGLSIKKLLSKY
;
A
#
# COMPACT_ATOMS: atom_id res chain seq x y z
N MET A 1 -22.30 -9.54 15.65
CA MET A 1 -21.74 -9.78 14.30
C MET A 1 -22.13 -8.66 13.32
N ASN A 2 -23.36 -8.15 13.37
CA ASN A 2 -23.82 -7.04 12.51
C ASN A 2 -23.04 -5.74 12.70
N PHE A 3 -22.64 -5.39 13.93
CA PHE A 3 -21.91 -4.16 14.26
C PHE A 3 -20.52 -4.08 13.59
N ILE A 4 -19.76 -5.18 13.55
CA ILE A 4 -18.44 -5.22 12.90
C ILE A 4 -18.60 -5.08 11.38
N PHE A 5 -19.60 -5.74 10.80
CA PHE A 5 -19.89 -5.64 9.36
C PHE A 5 -20.37 -4.23 8.96
N GLU A 6 -21.13 -3.59 9.81
CA GLU A 6 -21.62 -2.21 9.60
C GLU A 6 -20.46 -1.20 9.63
N ILE A 7 -19.55 -1.28 10.62
CA ILE A 7 -18.36 -0.44 10.68
C ILE A 7 -17.50 -0.66 9.44
N PHE A 8 -17.22 -1.92 9.08
CA PHE A 8 -16.43 -2.25 7.90
C PHE A 8 -17.08 -1.71 6.62
N ALA A 9 -18.39 -1.85 6.48
CA ALA A 9 -19.11 -1.32 5.33
C ALA A 9 -19.03 0.21 5.25
N VAL A 10 -19.22 0.91 6.36
CA VAL A 10 -19.11 2.38 6.42
C VAL A 10 -17.70 2.84 6.07
N GLU A 11 -16.66 2.21 6.63
CA GLU A 11 -15.27 2.57 6.32
C GLU A 11 -14.93 2.36 4.84
N VAL A 12 -15.31 1.22 4.27
CA VAL A 12 -14.97 0.87 2.89
C VAL A 12 -15.80 1.66 1.88
N PHE A 13 -17.14 1.59 1.98
CA PHE A 13 -18.00 2.29 1.02
C PHE A 13 -17.95 3.81 1.20
N GLY A 14 -17.81 4.29 2.43
CA GLY A 14 -17.56 5.70 2.71
C GLY A 14 -16.25 6.18 2.10
N GLY A 15 -15.17 5.41 2.26
CA GLY A 15 -13.88 5.70 1.64
C GLY A 15 -13.95 5.76 0.12
N ILE A 16 -14.60 4.77 -0.51
CA ILE A 16 -14.82 4.76 -1.97
C ILE A 16 -15.64 5.97 -2.41
N GLY A 17 -16.76 6.26 -1.73
CA GLY A 17 -17.65 7.37 -2.08
C GLY A 17 -16.94 8.73 -1.99
N ILE A 18 -16.23 8.98 -0.88
CA ILE A 18 -15.45 10.21 -0.68
C ILE A 18 -14.32 10.30 -1.71
N GLY A 19 -13.62 9.20 -1.97
CA GLY A 19 -12.56 9.13 -2.96
C GLY A 19 -13.03 9.44 -4.38
N LEU A 20 -14.21 8.92 -4.76
CA LEU A 20 -14.85 9.25 -6.04
C LEU A 20 -15.17 10.74 -6.12
N LEU A 21 -15.80 11.29 -5.10
CA LEU A 21 -16.24 12.69 -5.07
C LEU A 21 -15.03 13.63 -5.18
N ILE A 22 -14.03 13.44 -4.34
CA ILE A 22 -12.83 14.29 -4.30
C ILE A 22 -11.97 14.09 -5.55
N GLY A 23 -11.85 12.85 -6.05
CA GLY A 23 -11.14 12.55 -7.29
C GLY A 23 -11.76 13.24 -8.50
N TYR A 24 -13.10 13.28 -8.60
CA TYR A 24 -13.78 14.02 -9.66
C TYR A 24 -13.66 15.53 -9.50
N ILE A 25 -13.71 16.05 -8.28
CA ILE A 25 -13.46 17.49 -8.03
C ILE A 25 -12.03 17.83 -8.51
N GLY A 26 -11.02 17.05 -8.11
CA GLY A 26 -9.65 17.22 -8.57
C GLY A 26 -9.53 17.19 -10.09
N TYR A 27 -10.15 16.20 -10.73
CA TYR A 27 -10.19 16.08 -12.19
C TYR A 27 -10.75 17.33 -12.87
N PHE A 28 -11.89 17.86 -12.40
CA PHE A 28 -12.49 19.07 -13.00
C PHE A 28 -11.65 20.32 -12.78
N LEU A 29 -11.02 20.46 -11.61
CA LEU A 29 -10.11 21.57 -11.34
C LEU A 29 -8.90 21.53 -12.27
N MET A 30 -8.29 20.36 -12.47
CA MET A 30 -7.12 20.21 -13.35
C MET A 30 -7.50 20.44 -14.80
N LYS A 31 -8.67 20.02 -15.25
CA LYS A 31 -9.15 20.25 -16.61
C LYS A 31 -9.33 21.73 -16.95
N SER A 32 -9.55 22.59 -15.95
CA SER A 32 -9.77 24.02 -16.14
C SER A 32 -8.47 24.85 -16.16
N ILE A 33 -7.33 24.24 -15.83
CA ILE A 33 -6.05 24.96 -15.65
C ILE A 33 -4.97 24.15 -16.37
N ASP A 34 -4.23 24.82 -17.29
CA ASP A 34 -3.07 24.22 -17.94
C ASP A 34 -1.79 24.85 -17.38
N HIS A 35 -1.47 24.48 -16.13
CA HIS A 35 -0.27 24.96 -15.44
C HIS A 35 0.23 23.91 -14.45
N TYR A 36 1.31 23.20 -14.81
CA TYR A 36 1.81 22.02 -14.07
C TYR A 36 2.02 22.24 -12.58
N GLN A 37 2.51 23.42 -12.16
CA GLN A 37 2.72 23.73 -10.73
C GLN A 37 1.39 23.77 -9.95
N THR A 38 0.36 24.39 -10.54
CA THR A 38 -0.98 24.47 -9.93
C THR A 38 -1.62 23.09 -9.88
N GLU A 39 -1.45 22.29 -10.91
CA GLU A 39 -2.01 20.95 -10.95
C GLU A 39 -1.35 20.03 -9.93
N ILE A 40 -0.03 20.12 -9.71
CA ILE A 40 0.66 19.43 -8.60
C ILE A 40 0.07 19.85 -7.25
N LEU A 41 -0.16 21.15 -7.01
CA LEU A 41 -0.76 21.64 -5.79
C LEU A 41 -2.20 21.14 -5.60
N ILE A 42 -2.97 21.02 -6.68
CA ILE A 42 -4.32 20.41 -6.66
C ILE A 42 -4.21 18.94 -6.24
N THR A 43 -3.28 18.17 -6.78
CA THR A 43 -3.12 16.76 -6.35
C THR A 43 -2.72 16.65 -4.88
N LEU A 44 -1.87 17.55 -4.39
CA LEU A 44 -1.49 17.63 -2.97
C LEU A 44 -2.69 17.98 -2.09
N ALA A 45 -3.52 18.95 -2.49
CA ALA A 45 -4.73 19.33 -1.79
C ALA A 45 -5.76 18.19 -1.78
N VAL A 46 -5.90 17.46 -2.88
CA VAL A 46 -6.74 16.26 -2.99
C VAL A 46 -6.29 15.20 -1.97
N VAL A 47 -4.99 14.92 -1.89
CA VAL A 47 -4.47 13.90 -0.97
C VAL A 47 -4.61 14.34 0.48
N THR A 48 -4.12 15.52 0.84
CA THR A 48 -4.13 15.98 2.24
C THR A 48 -5.53 16.32 2.73
N GLY A 49 -6.28 17.08 1.95
CA GLY A 49 -7.67 17.47 2.27
C GLY A 49 -8.61 16.26 2.21
N GLY A 50 -8.48 15.44 1.18
CA GLY A 50 -9.31 14.26 1.00
C GLY A 50 -9.11 13.22 2.10
N TYR A 51 -7.87 12.98 2.50
CA TYR A 51 -7.58 12.10 3.63
C TYR A 51 -8.22 12.61 4.93
N THR A 52 -8.07 13.91 5.20
CA THR A 52 -8.63 14.55 6.40
C THR A 52 -10.17 14.51 6.42
N ILE A 53 -10.80 14.77 5.28
CA ILE A 53 -12.26 14.67 5.13
C ILE A 53 -12.72 13.23 5.37
N ALA A 54 -12.08 12.24 4.75
CA ALA A 54 -12.43 10.84 4.94
C ALA A 54 -12.32 10.42 6.41
N ALA A 55 -11.22 10.80 7.08
CA ALA A 55 -11.01 10.52 8.49
C ALA A 55 -12.08 11.19 9.39
N HIS A 56 -12.50 12.41 9.07
CA HIS A 56 -13.56 13.10 9.82
C HIS A 56 -14.92 12.38 9.75
N PHE A 57 -15.21 11.76 8.62
CA PHE A 57 -16.43 10.96 8.43
C PHE A 57 -16.28 9.48 8.85
N HIS A 58 -15.23 9.13 9.57
CA HIS A 58 -14.91 7.75 9.97
C HIS A 58 -14.81 6.78 8.80
N ALA A 59 -14.48 7.29 7.61
CA ALA A 59 -14.24 6.50 6.42
C ALA A 59 -12.73 6.22 6.26
N SER A 60 -12.39 5.18 5.50
CA SER A 60 -10.98 4.84 5.24
C SER A 60 -10.30 5.91 4.39
N GLY A 61 -9.43 6.74 5.01
CA GLY A 61 -8.62 7.75 4.32
C GLY A 61 -7.72 7.16 3.24
N PRO A 62 -6.94 6.10 3.53
CA PRO A 62 -6.12 5.45 2.51
C PRO A 62 -6.92 4.95 1.31
N LEU A 63 -8.08 4.33 1.54
CA LEU A 63 -8.93 3.84 0.45
C LEU A 63 -9.51 4.98 -0.40
N ALA A 64 -9.92 6.07 0.25
CA ALA A 64 -10.38 7.27 -0.46
C ALA A 64 -9.28 7.83 -1.38
N MET A 65 -8.04 7.87 -0.90
CA MET A 65 -6.91 8.36 -1.69
C MET A 65 -6.55 7.43 -2.85
N VAL A 66 -6.66 6.11 -2.68
CA VAL A 66 -6.48 5.15 -3.77
C VAL A 66 -7.50 5.40 -4.89
N VAL A 67 -8.78 5.58 -4.53
CA VAL A 67 -9.84 5.82 -5.50
C VAL A 67 -9.66 7.17 -6.21
N ALA A 68 -9.37 8.24 -5.46
CA ALA A 68 -9.09 9.55 -6.04
C ALA A 68 -7.87 9.51 -6.98
N GLY A 69 -6.79 8.83 -6.55
CA GLY A 69 -5.59 8.65 -7.34
C GLY A 69 -5.83 7.87 -8.64
N LEU A 70 -6.69 6.85 -8.62
CA LEU A 70 -7.07 6.12 -9.83
C LEU A 70 -7.84 6.99 -10.83
N ILE A 71 -8.70 7.89 -10.35
CA ILE A 71 -9.43 8.83 -11.22
C ILE A 71 -8.46 9.82 -11.86
N ILE A 72 -7.61 10.45 -11.06
CA ILE A 72 -6.65 11.45 -11.53
C ILE A 72 -5.59 10.79 -12.41
N GLY A 73 -5.06 9.65 -12.00
CA GLY A 73 -4.00 8.95 -12.74
C GLY A 73 -4.43 8.34 -14.06
N ASN A 74 -5.70 7.95 -14.21
CA ASN A 74 -6.23 7.43 -15.48
C ASN A 74 -6.94 8.54 -16.27
N LYS A 75 -8.16 8.90 -15.86
CA LYS A 75 -8.96 9.90 -16.59
C LYS A 75 -8.35 11.29 -16.56
N GLY A 76 -7.68 11.68 -15.49
CA GLY A 76 -7.01 12.97 -15.40
C GLY A 76 -5.90 13.09 -16.41
N LYS A 77 -5.01 12.10 -16.50
CA LYS A 77 -3.93 12.08 -17.50
C LYS A 77 -4.44 12.07 -18.93
N GLU A 78 -5.49 11.33 -19.22
CA GLU A 78 -6.01 11.16 -20.58
C GLU A 78 -6.79 12.39 -21.07
N PHE A 79 -7.54 13.08 -20.20
CA PHE A 79 -8.53 14.08 -20.62
C PHE A 79 -8.40 15.46 -19.96
N ALA A 80 -7.56 15.59 -18.92
CA ALA A 80 -7.47 16.81 -18.14
C ALA A 80 -6.07 17.44 -18.06
N MET A 81 -5.02 16.69 -18.41
CA MET A 81 -3.63 17.15 -18.32
C MET A 81 -2.98 17.19 -19.69
N SER A 82 -2.02 18.10 -19.87
CA SER A 82 -1.05 18.02 -20.96
C SER A 82 0.00 16.95 -20.69
N ASP A 83 0.67 16.43 -21.72
CA ASP A 83 1.75 15.44 -21.59
C ASP A 83 2.85 15.95 -20.64
N THR A 84 3.17 17.24 -20.73
CA THR A 84 4.15 17.90 -19.86
C THR A 84 3.72 17.87 -18.41
N THR A 85 2.47 18.22 -18.12
CA THR A 85 1.93 18.19 -16.75
C THR A 85 1.90 16.78 -16.20
N ALA A 86 1.48 15.80 -16.98
CA ALA A 86 1.45 14.40 -16.57
C ALA A 86 2.85 13.90 -16.17
N GLU A 87 3.88 14.25 -16.95
CA GLU A 87 5.27 13.90 -16.66
C GLU A 87 5.77 14.54 -15.33
N TYR A 88 5.45 15.84 -15.12
CA TYR A 88 5.85 16.52 -13.87
C TYR A 88 5.13 15.98 -12.63
N ILE A 89 3.86 15.64 -12.73
CA ILE A 89 3.09 15.03 -11.66
C ILE A 89 3.67 13.66 -11.31
N ASP A 90 4.00 12.84 -12.31
CA ASP A 90 4.61 11.52 -12.06
C ASP A 90 5.95 11.66 -11.35
N LYS A 91 6.85 12.53 -11.83
CA LYS A 91 8.14 12.77 -11.19
C LYS A 91 8.02 13.32 -9.77
N PHE A 92 7.04 14.18 -9.54
CA PHE A 92 6.77 14.73 -8.21
C PHE A 92 6.32 13.64 -7.24
N TRP A 93 5.35 12.80 -7.64
CA TRP A 93 4.86 11.74 -6.76
C TRP A 93 5.86 10.60 -6.58
N GLU A 94 6.67 10.29 -7.60
CA GLU A 94 7.81 9.37 -7.48
C GLU A 94 8.81 9.87 -6.43
N LEU A 95 9.17 11.15 -6.46
CA LEU A 95 10.06 11.76 -5.47
C LEU A 95 9.46 11.72 -4.06
N ILE A 96 8.18 12.07 -3.91
CA ILE A 96 7.49 12.02 -2.61
C ILE A 96 7.44 10.59 -2.06
N ASP A 97 7.15 9.60 -2.91
CA ASP A 97 7.14 8.18 -2.53
C ASP A 97 8.54 7.75 -2.01
N GLU A 98 9.60 8.12 -2.73
CA GLU A 98 10.97 7.78 -2.36
C GLU A 98 11.38 8.43 -1.02
N ILE A 99 11.03 9.70 -0.80
CA ILE A 99 11.26 10.41 0.47
C ILE A 99 10.47 9.75 1.61
N CYS A 100 9.18 9.49 1.42
CA CYS A 100 8.33 8.87 2.44
C CYS A 100 8.80 7.46 2.79
N ASN A 101 9.17 6.66 1.80
CA ASN A 101 9.72 5.32 2.01
C ASN A 101 11.05 5.39 2.78
N THR A 102 11.94 6.32 2.43
CA THR A 102 13.22 6.51 3.14
C THR A 102 12.99 6.86 4.60
N ILE A 103 12.10 7.81 4.88
CA ILE A 103 11.73 8.20 6.26
C ILE A 103 11.14 7.00 7.02
N LEU A 104 10.23 6.25 6.39
CA LEU A 104 9.65 5.05 6.98
C LEU A 104 10.69 3.99 7.34
N PHE A 105 11.68 3.75 6.45
CA PHE A 105 12.74 2.79 6.73
C PHE A 105 13.67 3.25 7.84
N VAL A 106 13.98 4.55 7.93
CA VAL A 106 14.78 5.11 9.03
C VAL A 106 14.02 4.98 10.35
N LEU A 107 12.76 5.37 10.40
CA LEU A 107 11.92 5.24 11.60
C LEU A 107 11.80 3.77 12.03
N MET A 108 11.59 2.87 11.08
CA MET A 108 11.57 1.43 11.32
C MET A 108 12.89 0.93 11.94
N GLY A 109 14.02 1.38 11.40
CA GLY A 109 15.35 1.03 11.94
C GLY A 109 15.55 1.52 13.37
N LEU A 110 15.05 2.70 13.70
CA LEU A 110 15.13 3.25 15.06
C LEU A 110 14.21 2.50 16.04
N GLU A 111 12.99 2.19 15.61
CA GLU A 111 12.00 1.51 16.43
C GLU A 111 12.44 0.11 16.85
N ILE A 112 13.26 -0.57 16.04
CA ILE A 112 13.76 -1.93 16.36
C ILE A 112 14.54 -1.94 17.68
N PHE A 113 15.18 -0.84 18.08
CA PHE A 113 15.88 -0.73 19.35
C PHE A 113 14.96 -0.59 20.56
N LEU A 114 13.71 -0.19 20.35
CA LEU A 114 12.70 0.00 21.40
C LEU A 114 11.86 -1.26 21.64
N VAL A 115 11.87 -2.20 20.70
CA VAL A 115 11.09 -3.43 20.80
C VAL A 115 11.73 -4.37 21.81
N PRO A 116 10.99 -4.91 22.79
CA PRO A 116 11.51 -5.87 23.76
C PRO A 116 11.92 -7.16 23.05
N TYR A 117 13.19 -7.54 23.18
CA TYR A 117 13.73 -8.78 22.64
C TYR A 117 13.30 -9.96 23.51
N ASP A 118 12.22 -10.65 23.12
CA ASP A 118 11.86 -11.94 23.65
C ASP A 118 12.08 -13.03 22.59
N THR A 119 12.87 -14.03 22.95
CA THR A 119 13.21 -15.15 22.05
C THR A 119 11.95 -15.86 21.54
N ASN A 120 10.90 -15.94 22.35
CA ASN A 120 9.63 -16.54 21.96
C ASN A 120 8.94 -15.75 20.86
N TYR A 121 8.99 -14.43 20.92
CA TYR A 121 8.37 -13.55 19.91
C TYR A 121 9.09 -13.64 18.56
N ILE A 122 10.43 -13.77 18.60
CA ILE A 122 11.24 -13.95 17.36
C ILE A 122 10.93 -15.33 16.74
N LEU A 123 10.81 -16.36 17.54
CA LEU A 123 10.46 -17.71 17.06
C LEU A 123 9.07 -17.74 16.44
N ILE A 124 8.08 -17.12 17.07
CA ILE A 124 6.73 -16.99 16.52
C ILE A 124 6.76 -16.15 15.24
N GLY A 125 7.48 -15.03 15.23
CA GLY A 125 7.65 -14.17 14.04
C GLY A 125 8.24 -14.92 12.86
N SER A 126 9.25 -15.77 13.10
CA SER A 126 9.86 -16.60 12.06
C SER A 126 8.90 -17.66 11.51
N MET A 127 8.09 -18.28 12.35
CA MET A 127 7.03 -19.19 11.89
C MET A 127 5.96 -18.48 11.06
N LEU A 128 5.61 -17.25 11.43
CA LEU A 128 4.63 -16.45 10.69
C LEU A 128 5.11 -16.04 9.29
N ILE A 129 6.42 -15.97 9.03
CA ILE A 129 6.94 -15.79 7.68
C ILE A 129 6.48 -16.94 6.77
N ILE A 130 6.62 -18.18 7.24
CA ILE A 130 6.22 -19.37 6.47
C ILE A 130 4.71 -19.36 6.23
N VAL A 131 3.93 -19.07 7.28
CA VAL A 131 2.46 -18.97 7.17
C VAL A 131 2.05 -17.89 6.17
N ALA A 132 2.70 -16.72 6.20
CA ALA A 132 2.43 -15.62 5.27
C ALA A 132 2.74 -16.00 3.82
N LEU A 133 3.83 -16.72 3.55
CA LEU A 133 4.20 -17.21 2.22
C LEU A 133 3.21 -18.26 1.71
N ILE A 134 2.84 -19.23 2.56
CA ILE A 134 1.85 -20.26 2.21
C ILE A 134 0.48 -19.62 1.94
N GLY A 135 0.03 -18.73 2.82
CA GLY A 135 -1.24 -18.01 2.64
C GLY A 135 -1.28 -17.23 1.34
N ARG A 136 -0.18 -16.56 0.98
CA ARG A 136 -0.07 -15.86 -0.30
C ARG A 136 -0.10 -16.82 -1.49
N TYR A 137 0.63 -17.91 -1.44
CA TYR A 137 0.61 -18.94 -2.48
C TYR A 137 -0.80 -19.47 -2.72
N ILE A 138 -1.51 -19.85 -1.65
CA ILE A 138 -2.89 -20.35 -1.71
C ILE A 138 -3.84 -19.28 -2.26
N SER A 139 -3.69 -18.03 -1.83
CA SER A 139 -4.51 -16.90 -2.30
C SER A 139 -4.37 -16.60 -3.79
N LEU A 140 -3.20 -16.87 -4.37
CA LEU A 140 -2.94 -16.68 -5.80
C LEU A 140 -3.46 -17.82 -6.68
N LEU A 141 -3.67 -19.01 -6.11
CA LEU A 141 -4.14 -20.17 -6.88
C LEU A 141 -5.46 -19.94 -7.63
N PRO A 142 -6.55 -19.42 -7.01
CA PRO A 142 -7.80 -19.20 -7.71
C PRO A 142 -7.66 -18.20 -8.87
N ALA A 143 -6.99 -17.07 -8.61
CA ALA A 143 -6.73 -16.07 -9.63
C ALA A 143 -5.93 -16.65 -10.81
N PHE A 144 -4.92 -17.44 -10.50
CA PHE A 144 -4.08 -18.09 -11.48
C PHE A 144 -4.87 -19.08 -12.36
N PHE A 145 -5.75 -19.89 -11.79
CA PHE A 145 -6.60 -20.82 -12.53
C PHE A 145 -7.65 -20.11 -13.39
N LEU A 146 -8.18 -18.97 -12.92
CA LEU A 146 -9.21 -18.21 -13.65
C LEU A 146 -8.63 -17.43 -14.83
N PHE A 147 -7.49 -16.78 -14.64
CA PHE A 147 -6.95 -15.84 -15.64
C PHE A 147 -5.93 -16.47 -16.60
N ASN A 148 -5.29 -17.58 -16.24
CA ASN A 148 -4.14 -18.10 -16.99
C ASN A 148 -4.43 -19.41 -17.73
N ARG A 149 -5.51 -19.43 -18.53
CA ARG A 149 -5.98 -20.65 -19.24
C ARG A 149 -5.11 -21.04 -20.44
N HIS A 150 -4.25 -20.15 -20.98
CA HIS A 150 -3.58 -20.32 -22.26
C HIS A 150 -2.03 -20.19 -22.28
N GLU A 151 -1.35 -19.95 -21.17
CA GLU A 151 0.11 -19.74 -21.19
C GLU A 151 0.95 -20.95 -20.73
N THR A 152 2.02 -21.22 -21.50
CA THR A 152 3.01 -22.29 -21.25
C THR A 152 3.94 -21.99 -20.05
N ARG A 153 4.06 -20.74 -19.59
CA ARG A 153 4.94 -20.29 -18.48
C ARG A 153 4.23 -20.21 -17.11
N LYS A 154 3.20 -21.02 -16.91
CA LYS A 154 2.33 -20.98 -15.71
C LYS A 154 3.06 -21.06 -14.37
N LYS A 155 3.99 -21.97 -14.21
CA LYS A 155 4.71 -22.20 -12.93
C LYS A 155 5.60 -21.01 -12.54
N LEU A 156 6.16 -20.34 -13.52
CA LEU A 156 7.01 -19.18 -13.30
C LEU A 156 6.21 -17.98 -12.79
N ASN A 157 5.09 -17.68 -13.47
CA ASN A 157 4.27 -16.54 -13.09
C ASN A 157 3.76 -16.68 -11.65
N LEU A 158 3.37 -17.88 -11.22
CA LEU A 158 2.92 -18.13 -9.86
C LEU A 158 4.05 -17.96 -8.84
N ALA A 159 5.26 -18.49 -9.13
CA ALA A 159 6.41 -18.34 -8.25
C ALA A 159 6.84 -16.87 -8.11
N VAL A 160 6.90 -16.14 -9.23
CA VAL A 160 7.23 -14.71 -9.24
C VAL A 160 6.19 -13.90 -8.50
N LEU A 161 4.90 -14.14 -8.70
CA LEU A 161 3.81 -13.45 -8.01
C LEU A 161 3.80 -13.74 -6.50
N THR A 162 4.10 -14.99 -6.11
CA THR A 162 4.20 -15.35 -4.70
C THR A 162 5.39 -14.68 -4.04
N TRP A 163 6.56 -14.75 -4.67
CA TRP A 163 7.81 -14.19 -4.15
C TRP A 163 7.84 -12.66 -4.21
N GLY A 164 7.27 -12.05 -5.25
CA GLY A 164 7.19 -10.60 -5.44
C GLY A 164 6.20 -9.88 -4.55
N GLY A 165 5.55 -10.58 -3.62
CA GLY A 165 4.66 -9.98 -2.65
C GLY A 165 5.36 -9.30 -1.50
N LEU A 166 6.20 -8.34 -1.84
CA LEU A 166 6.97 -7.57 -0.87
C LEU A 166 6.03 -6.85 0.11
N ARG A 167 6.38 -6.94 1.40
CA ARG A 167 5.73 -6.17 2.46
C ARG A 167 6.67 -5.06 2.88
N GLY A 168 6.15 -3.83 2.94
CA GLY A 168 6.94 -2.63 3.21
C GLY A 168 6.62 -1.98 4.56
N GLY A 169 7.12 -0.77 4.75
CA GLY A 169 7.01 0.02 5.97
C GLY A 169 5.59 0.31 6.42
N ILE A 170 4.61 0.36 5.51
CA ILE A 170 3.19 0.56 5.85
C ILE A 170 2.69 -0.51 6.83
N SER A 171 3.12 -1.77 6.67
CA SER A 171 2.73 -2.85 7.59
C SER A 171 3.23 -2.60 9.01
N ILE A 172 4.43 -2.02 9.15
CA ILE A 172 4.99 -1.67 10.45
C ILE A 172 4.30 -0.44 11.03
N ALA A 173 4.04 0.59 10.23
CA ALA A 173 3.31 1.76 10.67
C ALA A 173 1.92 1.38 11.23
N LEU A 174 1.22 0.45 10.56
CA LEU A 174 -0.05 -0.09 11.04
C LEU A 174 0.12 -0.89 12.34
N ALA A 175 1.15 -1.72 12.45
CA ALA A 175 1.41 -2.48 13.68
C ALA A 175 1.72 -1.54 14.87
N LEU A 176 2.50 -0.49 14.64
CA LEU A 176 2.81 0.52 15.66
C LEU A 176 1.57 1.33 16.09
N SER A 177 0.64 1.59 15.18
CA SER A 177 -0.62 2.27 15.51
C SER A 177 -1.51 1.49 16.49
N LEU A 178 -1.25 0.19 16.67
CA LEU A 178 -1.96 -0.68 17.62
C LEU A 178 -1.31 -0.73 19.01
N THR A 179 -0.10 -0.18 19.18
CA THR A 179 0.73 -0.34 20.39
C THR A 179 0.01 0.05 21.69
N ASN A 180 -0.82 1.09 21.66
CA ASN A 180 -1.54 1.58 22.84
C ASN A 180 -3.00 1.11 22.93
N LYS A 181 -3.43 0.24 22.01
CA LYS A 181 -4.85 -0.15 21.89
C LYS A 181 -5.12 -1.60 22.31
N ILE A 182 -4.10 -2.45 22.31
CA ILE A 182 -4.27 -3.90 22.49
C ILE A 182 -3.20 -4.43 23.45
N GLU A 183 -3.63 -5.21 24.46
CA GLU A 183 -2.72 -5.99 25.30
C GLU A 183 -2.00 -7.04 24.43
N GLY A 184 -0.68 -7.16 24.58
CA GLY A 184 0.13 -8.07 23.74
C GLY A 184 0.55 -7.47 22.39
N SER A 185 0.41 -6.17 22.18
CA SER A 185 0.87 -5.46 20.96
C SER A 185 2.32 -5.75 20.58
N SER A 186 3.19 -6.01 21.56
CA SER A 186 4.60 -6.36 21.35
C SER A 186 4.78 -7.57 20.43
N LEU A 187 3.94 -8.62 20.58
CA LEU A 187 3.97 -9.79 19.72
C LEU A 187 3.66 -9.43 18.26
N PHE A 188 2.64 -8.59 18.04
CA PHE A 188 2.25 -8.15 16.70
C PHE A 188 3.36 -7.31 16.04
N ILE A 189 3.98 -6.42 16.82
CA ILE A 189 5.08 -5.58 16.35
C ILE A 189 6.27 -6.45 15.95
N VAL A 190 6.78 -7.29 16.85
CA VAL A 190 7.94 -8.16 16.58
C VAL A 190 7.67 -9.07 15.38
N SER A 191 6.48 -9.68 15.32
CA SER A 191 6.11 -10.56 14.21
C SER A 191 6.06 -9.80 12.88
N THR A 192 5.52 -8.59 12.87
CA THR A 192 5.49 -7.73 11.68
C THR A 192 6.88 -7.34 11.24
N TYR A 193 7.76 -6.99 12.18
CA TYR A 193 9.18 -6.70 11.88
C TYR A 193 9.88 -7.91 11.24
N CYS A 194 9.73 -9.11 11.81
CA CYS A 194 10.32 -10.33 11.24
C CYS A 194 9.86 -10.55 9.79
N ILE A 195 8.56 -10.40 9.52
CA ILE A 195 8.00 -10.58 8.17
C ILE A 195 8.52 -9.51 7.22
N VAL A 196 8.55 -8.25 7.63
CA VAL A 196 8.99 -7.14 6.77
C VAL A 196 10.49 -7.19 6.51
N LEU A 197 11.32 -7.44 7.52
CA LEU A 197 12.76 -7.61 7.34
C LEU A 197 13.06 -8.78 6.39
N PHE A 198 12.41 -9.92 6.56
CA PHE A 198 12.54 -11.05 5.63
C PHE A 198 12.11 -10.64 4.22
N SER A 199 10.99 -9.92 4.08
CA SER A 199 10.49 -9.48 2.79
C SER A 199 11.48 -8.56 2.07
N ILE A 200 12.06 -7.59 2.77
CA ILE A 200 13.01 -6.64 2.18
C ILE A 200 14.35 -7.30 1.89
N LEU A 201 14.95 -7.97 2.89
CA LEU A 201 16.32 -8.50 2.78
C LEU A 201 16.38 -9.78 1.95
N VAL A 202 15.40 -10.67 2.05
CA VAL A 202 15.44 -11.96 1.37
C VAL A 202 14.67 -11.90 0.06
N GLN A 203 13.40 -11.54 0.09
CA GLN A 203 12.58 -11.49 -1.11
C GLN A 203 13.00 -10.35 -2.05
N GLY A 204 13.20 -9.13 -1.53
CA GLY A 204 13.58 -7.95 -2.31
C GLY A 204 14.91 -8.14 -3.04
N LEU A 205 15.96 -8.59 -2.35
CA LEU A 205 17.27 -8.80 -2.97
C LEU A 205 17.31 -10.01 -3.92
N SER A 206 16.49 -11.03 -3.66
CA SER A 206 16.49 -12.26 -4.47
C SER A 206 15.57 -12.21 -5.70
N ILE A 207 14.62 -11.26 -5.77
CA ILE A 207 13.65 -11.19 -6.87
C ILE A 207 14.34 -10.96 -8.22
N LYS A 208 15.37 -10.11 -8.26
CA LYS A 208 16.15 -9.86 -9.48
C LYS A 208 16.79 -11.14 -10.01
N LYS A 209 17.34 -11.97 -9.11
CA LYS A 209 17.96 -13.27 -9.45
C LYS A 209 16.90 -14.29 -9.89
N LEU A 210 15.71 -14.23 -9.31
CA LEU A 210 14.59 -15.07 -9.72
C LEU A 210 14.14 -14.71 -11.14
N LEU A 211 14.00 -13.42 -11.46
CA LEU A 211 13.61 -12.95 -12.79
C LEU A 211 14.68 -13.22 -13.85
N SER A 212 15.96 -13.12 -13.52
CA SER A 212 17.06 -13.36 -14.47
C SER A 212 17.25 -14.83 -14.86
N LYS A 213 16.66 -15.75 -14.08
CA LYS A 213 16.77 -17.21 -14.32
C LYS A 213 15.75 -17.71 -15.34
N TYR A 214 14.82 -16.85 -15.75
CA TYR A 214 13.70 -17.15 -16.63
C TYR A 214 13.53 -16.11 -17.74
#